data_7d5bcc07a595955261995a5b0435e680
#
_entry.id   7d5bcc07a595955261995a5b0435e680
#
_cell.length_a   1.000
_cell.length_b   1.000
_cell.length_c   1.000
_cell.angle_alpha   90.00
_cell.angle_beta   90.00
_cell.angle_gamma   90.00
#
_symmetry.space_group_name_H-M   'P 1'
#
loop_
_entity.id
_entity.type
_entity.pdbx_description
1 polymer ?
#
loop_
_entity_poly.entity_id
_entity_poly.type
_entity_poly.pdbx_seq_one_letter_code
_entity_poly.pdbx_strand_id
1 'polypeptide(L)'
;MENFERKTSPKNGIDTENWFIESYRRYKGHPIRILIALYKGNYHKFVMAVICFFIKHACVWVLPIITANIINDVTQKNPDTVRNIWISAALEIGLIALNIPMNYLYTSYKSLATRYAETGLRKALIRKLQQLSIAYHVETQSGRLQSKIMRDVEAVETLSTQMFLSILNIALNIGVALVVTASKSKIVFVFFLLTTPVAAITMVSFRSVMKKRNTEFRKEMEETSARVMEMVELVPVTRAHALEDEEVHKMSGQLFTVAEKGYKLDLVQALFGSVGWAVFQVFQVVCLAFTGYLALRGRIMAGDITLYQSYFATVVNQVSAIVTLLPTIAKGIESVNSIGEVLLSEDVEQNEGKKQLEDVTGIFDFEDVSFHYKNSDKPVLNHLNLHVKQGETIALVGESGAGK
;
A
#
# COMPACT_ATOMS: atom_id res chain seq x y z
N MET A 1 22.31 -15.70 2.51
CA MET A 1 22.03 -14.75 1.43
C MET A 1 21.80 -15.46 0.10
N GLU A 2 22.74 -16.25 -0.35
CA GLU A 2 22.69 -17.00 -1.63
C GLU A 2 21.43 -17.89 -1.83
N ASN A 3 20.98 -18.58 -0.78
CA ASN A 3 19.77 -19.39 -0.82
C ASN A 3 18.47 -18.59 -0.97
N PHE A 4 18.42 -17.35 -0.49
CA PHE A 4 17.26 -16.48 -0.65
C PHE A 4 17.27 -15.82 -2.03
N GLU A 5 18.43 -15.39 -2.53
CA GLU A 5 18.58 -14.87 -3.88
C GLU A 5 18.21 -15.91 -4.94
N ARG A 6 18.64 -17.17 -4.80
CA ARG A 6 18.23 -18.27 -5.70
C ARG A 6 16.71 -18.50 -5.70
N LYS A 7 16.05 -18.37 -4.53
CA LYS A 7 14.59 -18.53 -4.42
C LYS A 7 13.81 -17.34 -4.98
N THR A 8 14.38 -16.15 -4.99
CA THR A 8 13.73 -14.93 -5.45
C THR A 8 14.07 -14.60 -6.90
N SER A 9 15.25 -14.99 -7.41
CA SER A 9 15.68 -14.72 -8.77
C SER A 9 14.70 -15.27 -9.83
N PRO A 10 14.47 -14.53 -10.93
CA PRO A 10 13.64 -15.02 -12.01
C PRO A 10 14.33 -16.19 -12.72
N LYS A 11 13.56 -17.19 -13.13
CA LYS A 11 14.08 -18.39 -13.82
C LYS A 11 14.76 -18.10 -15.15
N ASN A 12 14.62 -16.91 -15.71
CA ASN A 12 15.00 -16.58 -17.09
C ASN A 12 16.18 -15.60 -17.23
N GLY A 13 17.04 -15.43 -16.20
CA GLY A 13 18.22 -14.55 -16.33
C GLY A 13 17.93 -13.08 -16.71
N ILE A 14 16.72 -12.60 -16.42
CA ILE A 14 16.31 -11.22 -16.73
C ILE A 14 17.14 -10.28 -15.84
N ASP A 15 17.85 -9.33 -16.46
CA ASP A 15 18.43 -8.19 -15.73
C ASP A 15 17.28 -7.36 -15.14
N THR A 16 17.05 -7.57 -13.86
CA THR A 16 15.90 -7.03 -13.15
C THR A 16 15.91 -5.52 -13.04
N GLU A 17 17.10 -4.92 -12.98
CA GLU A 17 17.26 -3.49 -12.83
C GLU A 17 16.88 -2.75 -14.11
N ASN A 18 17.45 -3.18 -15.23
CA ASN A 18 17.13 -2.64 -16.55
C ASN A 18 15.66 -2.90 -16.92
N TRP A 19 15.14 -4.10 -16.60
CA TRP A 19 13.74 -4.41 -16.83
C TRP A 19 12.78 -3.50 -16.06
N PHE A 20 13.10 -3.15 -14.81
CA PHE A 20 12.24 -2.26 -14.00
C PHE A 20 12.23 -0.85 -14.57
N ILE A 21 13.40 -0.30 -14.93
CA ILE A 21 13.48 1.02 -15.57
C ILE A 21 12.71 1.02 -16.90
N GLU A 22 12.90 -0.01 -17.74
CA GLU A 22 12.18 -0.13 -19.00
C GLU A 22 10.66 -0.27 -18.80
N SER A 23 10.23 -0.99 -17.78
CA SER A 23 8.81 -1.13 -17.44
C SER A 23 8.16 0.22 -17.06
N TYR A 24 8.87 1.04 -16.30
CA TYR A 24 8.43 2.40 -15.99
C TYR A 24 8.38 3.28 -17.23
N ARG A 25 9.35 3.16 -18.14
CA ARG A 25 9.38 3.89 -19.42
C ARG A 25 8.24 3.47 -20.33
N ARG A 26 8.04 2.16 -20.53
CA ARG A 26 7.04 1.58 -21.43
C ARG A 26 5.60 1.86 -21.00
N TYR A 27 5.34 1.84 -19.70
CA TYR A 27 3.99 1.98 -19.13
C TYR A 27 3.79 3.29 -18.38
N LYS A 28 4.52 4.34 -18.74
CA LYS A 28 4.39 5.68 -18.15
C LYS A 28 2.91 6.11 -18.13
N GLY A 29 2.43 6.56 -16.96
CA GLY A 29 1.01 6.94 -16.76
C GLY A 29 0.04 5.78 -16.52
N HIS A 30 0.49 4.52 -16.52
CA HIS A 30 -0.35 3.35 -16.26
C HIS A 30 0.17 2.54 -15.05
N PRO A 31 -0.04 2.99 -13.81
CA PRO A 31 0.57 2.40 -12.62
C PRO A 31 0.24 0.91 -12.43
N ILE A 32 -0.97 0.48 -12.77
CA ILE A 32 -1.36 -0.94 -12.67
C ILE A 32 -0.55 -1.82 -13.65
N ARG A 33 -0.28 -1.32 -14.87
CA ARG A 33 0.55 -2.06 -15.84
C ARG A 33 2.00 -2.14 -15.39
N ILE A 34 2.51 -1.07 -14.76
CA ILE A 34 3.85 -1.07 -14.15
C ILE A 34 3.90 -2.15 -13.08
N LEU A 35 2.92 -2.18 -12.14
CA LEU A 35 2.87 -3.19 -11.08
C LEU A 35 2.91 -4.62 -11.64
N ILE A 36 2.10 -4.92 -12.66
CA ILE A 36 2.10 -6.24 -13.30
C ILE A 36 3.48 -6.55 -13.88
N ALA A 37 4.11 -5.60 -14.57
CA ALA A 37 5.41 -5.78 -15.21
C ALA A 37 6.55 -6.04 -14.21
N LEU A 38 6.48 -5.47 -12.98
CA LEU A 38 7.48 -5.70 -11.92
C LEU A 38 7.58 -7.18 -11.50
N TYR A 39 6.53 -7.97 -11.71
CA TYR A 39 6.49 -9.40 -11.34
C TYR A 39 6.86 -10.35 -12.50
N LYS A 40 7.32 -9.84 -13.63
CA LYS A 40 7.75 -10.67 -14.76
C LYS A 40 8.81 -11.70 -14.33
N GLY A 41 8.60 -12.95 -14.75
CA GLY A 41 9.45 -14.08 -14.33
C GLY A 41 9.01 -14.77 -13.04
N ASN A 42 8.16 -14.13 -12.21
CA ASN A 42 7.66 -14.66 -10.95
C ASN A 42 6.13 -14.89 -10.90
N TYR A 43 5.42 -14.77 -12.02
CA TYR A 43 3.97 -14.99 -12.07
C TYR A 43 3.54 -16.37 -11.57
N HIS A 44 4.36 -17.41 -11.80
CA HIS A 44 4.08 -18.75 -11.28
C HIS A 44 3.96 -18.78 -9.76
N LYS A 45 4.68 -17.93 -9.02
CA LYS A 45 4.56 -17.83 -7.56
C LYS A 45 3.21 -17.26 -7.14
N PHE A 46 2.68 -16.27 -7.89
CA PHE A 46 1.32 -15.78 -7.66
C PHE A 46 0.27 -16.83 -7.97
N VAL A 47 0.42 -17.59 -9.07
CA VAL A 47 -0.50 -18.67 -9.40
C VAL A 47 -0.52 -19.72 -8.29
N MET A 48 0.65 -20.13 -7.78
CA MET A 48 0.73 -21.04 -6.65
C MET A 48 0.12 -20.45 -5.37
N ALA A 49 0.34 -19.17 -5.10
CA ALA A 49 -0.29 -18.48 -3.98
C ALA A 49 -1.83 -18.48 -4.13
N VAL A 50 -2.36 -18.24 -5.32
CA VAL A 50 -3.81 -18.29 -5.59
C VAL A 50 -4.37 -19.70 -5.39
N ILE A 51 -3.70 -20.74 -5.87
CA ILE A 51 -4.11 -22.14 -5.65
C ILE A 51 -4.16 -22.45 -4.15
N CYS A 52 -3.08 -22.13 -3.41
CA CYS A 52 -3.06 -22.33 -1.96
C CYS A 52 -4.13 -21.49 -1.25
N PHE A 53 -4.44 -20.29 -1.76
CA PHE A 53 -5.52 -19.44 -1.27
C PHE A 53 -6.89 -20.12 -1.37
N PHE A 54 -7.23 -20.72 -2.51
CA PHE A 54 -8.48 -21.44 -2.69
C PHE A 54 -8.60 -22.59 -1.69
N ILE A 55 -7.56 -23.40 -1.55
CA ILE A 55 -7.58 -24.57 -0.65
C ILE A 55 -7.72 -24.10 0.81
N LYS A 56 -6.96 -23.10 1.24
CA LYS A 56 -7.03 -22.60 2.61
C LYS A 56 -8.37 -21.96 2.98
N HIS A 57 -9.07 -21.36 1.99
CA HIS A 57 -10.37 -20.72 2.24
C HIS A 57 -11.55 -21.67 2.09
N ALA A 58 -11.33 -22.91 1.63
CA ALA A 58 -12.38 -23.90 1.47
C ALA A 58 -13.17 -24.13 2.78
N CYS A 59 -12.49 -24.20 3.93
CA CYS A 59 -13.15 -24.33 5.23
C CYS A 59 -14.10 -23.16 5.53
N VAL A 60 -13.69 -21.91 5.22
CA VAL A 60 -14.52 -20.72 5.47
C VAL A 60 -15.76 -20.70 4.59
N TRP A 61 -15.64 -21.19 3.35
CA TRP A 61 -16.77 -21.23 2.41
C TRP A 61 -17.72 -22.41 2.64
N VAL A 62 -17.19 -23.53 3.11
CA VAL A 62 -17.97 -24.76 3.31
C VAL A 62 -18.65 -24.80 4.69
N LEU A 63 -18.08 -24.17 5.72
CA LEU A 63 -18.63 -24.16 7.07
C LEU A 63 -20.12 -23.74 7.16
N PRO A 64 -20.57 -22.65 6.49
CA PRO A 64 -21.99 -22.30 6.52
C PRO A 64 -22.89 -23.37 5.91
N ILE A 65 -22.39 -24.08 4.90
CA ILE A 65 -23.14 -25.17 4.24
C ILE A 65 -23.26 -26.38 5.17
N ILE A 66 -22.15 -26.75 5.82
CA ILE A 66 -22.12 -27.85 6.79
C ILE A 66 -23.05 -27.55 7.96
N THR A 67 -22.96 -26.35 8.52
CA THR A 67 -23.83 -25.91 9.63
C THR A 67 -25.30 -26.02 9.24
N ALA A 68 -25.68 -25.53 8.07
CA ALA A 68 -27.06 -25.61 7.58
C ALA A 68 -27.51 -27.04 7.40
N ASN A 69 -26.69 -27.93 6.83
CA ASN A 69 -27.01 -29.33 6.61
C ASN A 69 -27.23 -30.07 7.95
N ILE A 70 -26.34 -29.83 8.94
CA ILE A 70 -26.49 -30.42 10.27
C ILE A 70 -27.84 -30.01 10.91
N ILE A 71 -28.19 -28.72 10.84
CA ILE A 71 -29.46 -28.21 11.41
C ILE A 71 -30.66 -28.83 10.66
N ASN A 72 -30.56 -28.92 9.34
CA ASN A 72 -31.61 -29.53 8.52
C ASN A 72 -31.83 -31.01 8.86
N ASP A 73 -30.74 -31.78 8.99
CA ASP A 73 -30.80 -33.19 9.35
C ASP A 73 -31.43 -33.42 10.74
N VAL A 74 -31.02 -32.57 11.72
CA VAL A 74 -31.60 -32.61 13.09
C VAL A 74 -33.07 -32.25 13.07
N THR A 75 -33.47 -31.25 12.27
CA THR A 75 -34.87 -30.80 12.20
C THR A 75 -35.78 -31.80 11.52
N GLN A 76 -35.28 -32.49 10.49
CA GLN A 76 -36.01 -33.49 9.72
C GLN A 76 -36.04 -34.90 10.40
N LYS A 77 -35.24 -35.08 11.47
CA LYS A 77 -35.13 -36.36 12.22
C LYS A 77 -34.80 -37.56 11.31
N ASN A 78 -33.87 -37.37 10.38
CA ASN A 78 -33.42 -38.44 9.50
C ASN A 78 -32.76 -39.58 10.29
N PRO A 79 -32.94 -40.87 9.89
CA PRO A 79 -32.35 -42.01 10.59
C PRO A 79 -30.81 -41.95 10.67
N ASP A 80 -30.19 -41.40 9.65
CA ASP A 80 -28.73 -41.27 9.55
C ASP A 80 -28.15 -39.99 10.12
N THR A 81 -28.95 -39.15 10.80
CA THR A 81 -28.54 -37.81 11.31
C THR A 81 -27.25 -37.88 12.11
N VAL A 82 -27.12 -38.80 13.05
CA VAL A 82 -25.91 -38.91 13.91
C VAL A 82 -24.66 -39.20 13.06
N ARG A 83 -24.75 -40.13 12.09
CA ARG A 83 -23.65 -40.44 11.18
C ARG A 83 -23.25 -39.22 10.34
N ASN A 84 -24.23 -38.50 9.78
CA ASN A 84 -24.02 -37.33 8.95
C ASN A 84 -23.37 -36.18 9.72
N ILE A 85 -23.76 -35.98 10.99
CA ILE A 85 -23.12 -34.98 11.88
C ILE A 85 -21.63 -35.28 12.05
N TRP A 86 -21.28 -36.54 12.38
CA TRP A 86 -19.88 -36.91 12.59
C TRP A 86 -19.06 -36.84 11.30
N ILE A 87 -19.61 -37.24 10.16
CA ILE A 87 -18.94 -37.09 8.85
C ILE A 87 -18.72 -35.61 8.51
N SER A 88 -19.73 -34.78 8.69
CA SER A 88 -19.66 -33.35 8.43
C SER A 88 -18.65 -32.63 9.36
N ALA A 89 -18.66 -32.99 10.64
CA ALA A 89 -17.68 -32.48 11.60
C ALA A 89 -16.25 -32.93 11.28
N ALA A 90 -16.06 -34.21 10.93
CA ALA A 90 -14.74 -34.71 10.54
C ALA A 90 -14.22 -34.04 9.27
N LEU A 91 -15.08 -33.81 8.28
CA LEU A 91 -14.74 -33.08 7.05
C LEU A 91 -14.30 -31.66 7.35
N GLU A 92 -15.06 -30.94 8.18
CA GLU A 92 -14.72 -29.53 8.53
C GLU A 92 -13.43 -29.45 9.33
N ILE A 93 -13.22 -30.34 10.31
CA ILE A 93 -11.96 -30.42 11.06
C ILE A 93 -10.79 -30.73 10.11
N GLY A 94 -10.98 -31.61 9.14
CA GLY A 94 -9.99 -31.90 8.11
C GLY A 94 -9.64 -30.68 7.25
N LEU A 95 -10.66 -29.91 6.83
CA LEU A 95 -10.45 -28.66 6.08
C LEU A 95 -9.75 -27.59 6.91
N ILE A 96 -10.10 -27.46 8.20
CA ILE A 96 -9.41 -26.54 9.12
C ILE A 96 -7.95 -26.97 9.32
N ALA A 97 -7.69 -28.26 9.51
CA ALA A 97 -6.33 -28.77 9.62
C ALA A 97 -5.51 -28.50 8.36
N LEU A 98 -6.12 -28.67 7.18
CA LEU A 98 -5.50 -28.37 5.88
C LEU A 98 -5.25 -26.88 5.68
N ASN A 99 -6.02 -25.98 6.31
CA ASN A 99 -5.81 -24.53 6.23
C ASN A 99 -4.41 -24.14 6.72
N ILE A 100 -3.87 -24.78 7.78
CA ILE A 100 -2.59 -24.45 8.38
C ILE A 100 -1.43 -24.55 7.37
N PRO A 101 -1.15 -25.73 6.76
CA PRO A 101 -0.07 -25.85 5.78
C PRO A 101 -0.32 -25.02 4.53
N MET A 102 -1.58 -24.92 4.08
CA MET A 102 -1.92 -24.12 2.90
C MET A 102 -1.72 -22.62 3.13
N ASN A 103 -2.02 -22.12 4.33
CA ASN A 103 -1.74 -20.73 4.69
C ASN A 103 -0.23 -20.45 4.76
N TYR A 104 0.57 -21.38 5.25
CA TYR A 104 2.02 -21.27 5.23
C TYR A 104 2.56 -21.20 3.80
N LEU A 105 2.14 -22.11 2.93
CA LEU A 105 2.54 -22.11 1.52
C LEU A 105 2.07 -20.84 0.79
N TYR A 106 0.82 -20.44 0.98
CA TYR A 106 0.28 -19.18 0.45
C TYR A 106 1.15 -17.99 0.83
N THR A 107 1.45 -17.85 2.13
CA THR A 107 2.26 -16.74 2.63
C THR A 107 3.70 -16.81 2.10
N SER A 108 4.28 -18.01 1.99
CA SER A 108 5.62 -18.22 1.46
C SER A 108 5.71 -17.78 -0.01
N TYR A 109 4.83 -18.28 -0.89
CA TYR A 109 4.83 -17.92 -2.31
C TYR A 109 4.55 -16.43 -2.52
N LYS A 110 3.57 -15.87 -1.79
CA LYS A 110 3.27 -14.45 -1.81
C LYS A 110 4.48 -13.61 -1.44
N SER A 111 5.08 -13.92 -0.27
CA SER A 111 6.22 -13.17 0.25
C SER A 111 7.43 -13.24 -0.68
N LEU A 112 7.74 -14.41 -1.24
CA LEU A 112 8.83 -14.56 -2.20
C LEU A 112 8.63 -13.67 -3.44
N ALA A 113 7.40 -13.57 -3.95
CA ALA A 113 7.11 -12.73 -5.10
C ALA A 113 7.20 -11.23 -4.76
N THR A 114 6.60 -10.80 -3.64
CA THR A 114 6.59 -9.38 -3.25
C THR A 114 7.98 -8.88 -2.85
N ARG A 115 8.75 -9.67 -2.11
CA ARG A 115 10.13 -9.31 -1.72
C ARG A 115 11.08 -9.25 -2.92
N TYR A 116 10.84 -10.07 -3.94
CA TYR A 116 11.58 -9.95 -5.21
C TYR A 116 11.35 -8.58 -5.86
N ALA A 117 10.10 -8.18 -6.03
CA ALA A 117 9.78 -6.89 -6.65
C ALA A 117 10.29 -5.71 -5.81
N GLU A 118 10.13 -5.77 -4.49
CA GLU A 118 10.63 -4.77 -3.54
C GLU A 118 12.16 -4.60 -3.64
N THR A 119 12.89 -5.71 -3.54
CA THR A 119 14.36 -5.69 -3.60
C THR A 119 14.86 -5.21 -4.97
N GLY A 120 14.23 -5.69 -6.06
CA GLY A 120 14.60 -5.29 -7.41
C GLY A 120 14.33 -3.79 -7.66
N LEU A 121 13.22 -3.27 -7.14
CA LEU A 121 12.90 -1.85 -7.27
C LEU A 121 13.86 -0.95 -6.47
N ARG A 122 14.25 -1.37 -5.25
CA ARG A 122 15.28 -0.68 -4.48
C ARG A 122 16.64 -0.70 -5.19
N LYS A 123 17.05 -1.85 -5.74
CA LYS A 123 18.29 -1.95 -6.52
C LYS A 123 18.26 -1.02 -7.73
N ALA A 124 17.17 -1.01 -8.49
CA ALA A 124 17.00 -0.12 -9.64
C ALA A 124 17.09 1.36 -9.25
N LEU A 125 16.44 1.75 -8.15
CA LEU A 125 16.52 3.12 -7.63
C LEU A 125 17.93 3.49 -7.20
N ILE A 126 18.61 2.63 -6.43
CA ILE A 126 19.99 2.89 -5.97
C ILE A 126 20.92 3.04 -7.19
N ARG A 127 20.83 2.15 -8.17
CA ARG A 127 21.62 2.23 -9.39
C ARG A 127 21.35 3.55 -10.14
N LYS A 128 20.07 3.92 -10.30
CA LYS A 128 19.70 5.16 -10.97
C LYS A 128 20.22 6.39 -10.23
N LEU A 129 20.12 6.42 -8.89
CA LEU A 129 20.66 7.52 -8.10
C LEU A 129 22.18 7.70 -8.27
N GLN A 130 22.94 6.61 -8.41
CA GLN A 130 24.39 6.68 -8.68
C GLN A 130 24.72 7.19 -10.11
N GLN A 131 23.74 7.21 -11.01
CA GLN A 131 23.89 7.72 -12.38
C GLN A 131 23.42 9.16 -12.53
N LEU A 132 22.60 9.66 -11.59
CA LEU A 132 22.09 11.02 -11.65
C LEU A 132 23.20 12.05 -11.38
N SER A 133 23.05 13.24 -11.98
CA SER A 133 24.03 14.32 -11.85
C SER A 133 24.17 14.81 -10.42
N ILE A 134 25.33 15.40 -10.11
CA ILE A 134 25.56 16.07 -8.81
C ILE A 134 24.54 17.19 -8.62
N ALA A 135 24.16 17.93 -9.68
CA ALA A 135 23.15 18.98 -9.62
C ALA A 135 21.80 18.43 -9.11
N TYR A 136 21.37 17.27 -9.58
CA TYR A 136 20.14 16.60 -9.10
C TYR A 136 20.21 16.30 -7.61
N HIS A 137 21.36 15.84 -7.11
CA HIS A 137 21.54 15.55 -5.68
C HIS A 137 21.57 16.80 -4.79
N VAL A 138 22.08 17.92 -5.32
CA VAL A 138 22.07 19.22 -4.60
C VAL A 138 20.66 19.81 -4.57
N GLU A 139 19.92 19.74 -5.68
CA GLU A 139 18.54 20.24 -5.75
C GLU A 139 17.55 19.38 -4.95
N THR A 140 17.79 18.08 -4.88
CA THR A 140 16.89 17.15 -4.19
C THR A 140 17.42 16.81 -2.80
N GLN A 141 16.69 17.24 -1.76
CA GLN A 141 17.07 16.95 -0.37
C GLN A 141 17.27 15.43 -0.13
N SER A 142 18.35 15.05 0.54
CA SER A 142 18.70 13.66 0.83
C SER A 142 17.59 12.87 1.54
N GLY A 143 16.85 13.52 2.45
CA GLY A 143 15.70 12.91 3.13
C GLY A 143 14.55 12.54 2.19
N ARG A 144 14.34 13.32 1.11
CA ARG A 144 13.34 13.01 0.09
C ARG A 144 13.73 11.77 -0.72
N LEU A 145 15.02 11.66 -1.10
CA LEU A 145 15.54 10.47 -1.80
C LEU A 145 15.46 9.22 -0.93
N GLN A 146 15.85 9.32 0.35
CA GLN A 146 15.69 8.24 1.31
C GLN A 146 14.22 7.79 1.44
N SER A 147 13.28 8.74 1.51
CA SER A 147 11.85 8.44 1.56
C SER A 147 11.38 7.66 0.33
N LYS A 148 11.85 8.02 -0.87
CA LYS A 148 11.51 7.31 -2.11
C LYS A 148 12.01 5.85 -2.11
N ILE A 149 13.24 5.61 -1.65
CA ILE A 149 13.81 4.25 -1.59
C ILE A 149 13.12 3.38 -0.53
N MET A 150 12.81 3.95 0.62
CA MET A 150 12.30 3.16 1.76
C MET A 150 10.78 3.12 1.78
N ARG A 151 10.11 4.27 1.90
CA ARG A 151 8.66 4.35 2.11
C ARG A 151 7.84 4.20 0.84
N ASP A 152 8.29 4.78 -0.29
CA ASP A 152 7.53 4.67 -1.53
C ASP A 152 7.60 3.24 -2.08
N VAL A 153 8.75 2.58 -1.99
CA VAL A 153 8.87 1.17 -2.39
C VAL A 153 8.01 0.25 -1.51
N GLU A 154 7.95 0.49 -0.20
CA GLU A 154 7.04 -0.23 0.70
C GLU A 154 5.57 0.02 0.36
N ALA A 155 5.21 1.25 0.00
CA ALA A 155 3.85 1.57 -0.44
C ALA A 155 3.48 0.86 -1.77
N VAL A 156 4.44 0.72 -2.70
CA VAL A 156 4.26 -0.04 -3.95
C VAL A 156 4.11 -1.55 -3.67
N GLU A 157 4.88 -2.10 -2.73
CA GLU A 157 4.74 -3.50 -2.28
C GLU A 157 3.34 -3.73 -1.67
N THR A 158 2.91 -2.83 -0.79
CA THR A 158 1.59 -2.87 -0.17
C THR A 158 0.49 -2.77 -1.23
N LEU A 159 0.59 -1.82 -2.17
CA LEU A 159 -0.34 -1.70 -3.30
C LEU A 159 -0.44 -2.98 -4.10
N SER A 160 0.71 -3.58 -4.44
CA SER A 160 0.75 -4.84 -5.20
C SER A 160 0.01 -5.96 -4.46
N THR A 161 0.27 -6.12 -3.17
CA THR A 161 -0.41 -7.11 -2.33
C THR A 161 -1.91 -6.87 -2.28
N GLN A 162 -2.35 -5.61 -2.11
CA GLN A 162 -3.76 -5.26 -2.06
C GLN A 162 -4.46 -5.47 -3.41
N MET A 163 -3.83 -5.08 -4.51
CA MET A 163 -4.41 -5.25 -5.85
C MET A 163 -4.56 -6.71 -6.25
N PHE A 164 -3.53 -7.54 -6.03
CA PHE A 164 -3.55 -8.92 -6.52
C PHE A 164 -4.27 -9.89 -5.59
N LEU A 165 -4.20 -9.70 -4.28
CA LEU A 165 -4.69 -10.68 -3.31
C LEU A 165 -5.94 -10.22 -2.57
N SER A 166 -6.00 -8.96 -2.11
CA SER A 166 -7.17 -8.50 -1.36
C SER A 166 -8.38 -8.33 -2.28
N ILE A 167 -8.20 -7.80 -3.49
CA ILE A 167 -9.30 -7.72 -4.48
C ILE A 167 -9.77 -9.11 -4.88
N LEU A 168 -8.83 -10.05 -5.11
CA LEU A 168 -9.17 -11.44 -5.40
C LEU A 168 -9.96 -12.07 -4.25
N ASN A 169 -9.50 -11.89 -3.00
CA ASN A 169 -10.20 -12.37 -1.80
C ASN A 169 -11.62 -11.83 -1.72
N ILE A 170 -11.80 -10.53 -1.92
CA ILE A 170 -13.12 -9.89 -1.92
C ILE A 170 -14.01 -10.47 -3.02
N ALA A 171 -13.50 -10.53 -4.25
CA ALA A 171 -14.26 -11.04 -5.39
C ALA A 171 -14.70 -12.50 -5.19
N LEU A 172 -13.81 -13.34 -4.65
CA LEU A 172 -14.11 -14.75 -4.41
C LEU A 172 -15.10 -14.94 -3.27
N ASN A 173 -14.95 -14.24 -2.15
CA ASN A 173 -15.90 -14.34 -1.04
C ASN A 173 -17.30 -13.88 -1.45
N ILE A 174 -17.42 -12.77 -2.16
CA ILE A 174 -18.71 -12.31 -2.70
C ILE A 174 -19.22 -13.31 -3.73
N GLY A 175 -18.38 -13.76 -4.65
CA GLY A 175 -18.75 -14.70 -5.71
C GLY A 175 -19.29 -16.01 -5.14
N VAL A 176 -18.59 -16.64 -4.19
CA VAL A 176 -19.03 -17.88 -3.54
C VAL A 176 -20.36 -17.67 -2.80
N ALA A 177 -20.46 -16.58 -2.01
CA ALA A 177 -21.70 -16.28 -1.27
C ALA A 177 -22.89 -16.11 -2.22
N LEU A 178 -22.72 -15.38 -3.33
CA LEU A 178 -23.79 -15.16 -4.31
C LEU A 178 -24.13 -16.44 -5.09
N VAL A 179 -23.15 -17.21 -5.54
CA VAL A 179 -23.36 -18.45 -6.29
C VAL A 179 -24.10 -19.47 -5.44
N VAL A 180 -23.66 -19.70 -4.19
CA VAL A 180 -24.33 -20.64 -3.28
C VAL A 180 -25.74 -20.18 -2.96
N THR A 181 -25.94 -18.88 -2.69
CA THR A 181 -27.27 -18.32 -2.42
C THR A 181 -28.18 -18.47 -3.63
N ALA A 182 -27.72 -18.17 -4.84
CA ALA A 182 -28.48 -18.31 -6.09
C ALA A 182 -28.86 -19.77 -6.39
N SER A 183 -27.95 -20.72 -6.12
CA SER A 183 -28.19 -22.14 -6.35
C SER A 183 -29.24 -22.73 -5.39
N LYS A 184 -29.30 -22.26 -4.14
CA LYS A 184 -30.25 -22.72 -3.14
C LYS A 184 -31.60 -21.98 -3.19
N SER A 185 -31.59 -20.63 -3.36
CA SER A 185 -32.83 -19.85 -3.43
C SER A 185 -32.66 -18.57 -4.26
N LYS A 186 -33.34 -18.52 -5.41
CA LYS A 186 -33.38 -17.32 -6.26
C LYS A 186 -34.00 -16.11 -5.54
N ILE A 187 -34.94 -16.33 -4.64
CA ILE A 187 -35.64 -15.27 -3.90
C ILE A 187 -34.66 -14.57 -2.94
N VAL A 188 -33.87 -15.36 -2.18
CA VAL A 188 -32.87 -14.82 -1.25
C VAL A 188 -31.71 -14.17 -2.04
N PHE A 189 -31.35 -14.72 -3.19
CA PHE A 189 -30.35 -14.08 -4.06
C PHE A 189 -30.78 -12.67 -4.50
N VAL A 190 -32.03 -12.50 -4.95
CA VAL A 190 -32.58 -11.17 -5.31
C VAL A 190 -32.58 -10.24 -4.10
N PHE A 191 -32.92 -10.75 -2.91
CA PHE A 191 -32.83 -9.97 -1.68
C PHE A 191 -31.41 -9.46 -1.42
N PHE A 192 -30.37 -10.31 -1.56
CA PHE A 192 -28.97 -9.89 -1.41
C PHE A 192 -28.57 -8.85 -2.45
N LEU A 193 -29.03 -9.03 -3.71
CA LEU A 193 -28.73 -8.10 -4.81
C LEU A 193 -29.31 -6.70 -4.56
N LEU A 194 -30.47 -6.62 -3.90
CA LEU A 194 -31.12 -5.34 -3.58
C LEU A 194 -30.57 -4.70 -2.30
N THR A 195 -30.29 -5.47 -1.28
CA THR A 195 -29.88 -4.94 0.04
C THR A 195 -28.41 -4.56 0.12
N THR A 196 -27.52 -5.30 -0.56
CA THR A 196 -26.08 -5.04 -0.55
C THR A 196 -25.69 -3.65 -1.10
N PRO A 197 -26.23 -3.18 -2.26
CA PRO A 197 -25.95 -1.84 -2.75
C PRO A 197 -26.45 -0.74 -1.81
N VAL A 198 -27.61 -0.94 -1.15
CA VAL A 198 -28.16 0.04 -0.20
C VAL A 198 -27.24 0.19 1.01
N ALA A 199 -26.74 -0.93 1.55
CA ALA A 199 -25.74 -0.90 2.63
C ALA A 199 -24.44 -0.23 2.18
N ALA A 200 -23.98 -0.50 0.96
CA ALA A 200 -22.79 0.13 0.40
C ALA A 200 -22.94 1.65 0.24
N ILE A 201 -24.07 2.11 -0.31
CA ILE A 201 -24.37 3.55 -0.49
C ILE A 201 -24.37 4.26 0.86
N THR A 202 -24.98 3.67 1.89
CA THR A 202 -25.01 4.26 3.23
C THR A 202 -23.59 4.46 3.78
N MET A 203 -22.70 3.47 3.61
CA MET A 203 -21.31 3.59 4.04
C MET A 203 -20.53 4.68 3.26
N VAL A 204 -20.76 4.79 1.94
CA VAL A 204 -20.05 5.77 1.10
C VAL A 204 -20.50 7.20 1.40
N SER A 205 -21.76 7.41 1.78
CA SER A 205 -22.32 8.74 2.06
C SER A 205 -21.60 9.49 3.19
N PHE A 206 -21.07 8.79 4.18
CA PHE A 206 -20.30 9.38 5.28
C PHE A 206 -18.83 9.69 4.95
N ARG A 207 -18.34 9.21 3.81
CA ARG A 207 -16.92 9.31 3.44
C ARG A 207 -16.44 10.75 3.30
N SER A 208 -17.29 11.66 2.80
CA SER A 208 -16.91 13.06 2.56
C SER A 208 -16.57 13.80 3.84
N VAL A 209 -17.37 13.60 4.88
CA VAL A 209 -17.18 14.23 6.20
C VAL A 209 -15.88 13.72 6.86
N MET A 210 -15.67 12.40 6.83
CA MET A 210 -14.47 11.78 7.36
C MET A 210 -13.22 12.24 6.61
N LYS A 211 -13.27 12.33 5.28
CA LYS A 211 -12.17 12.84 4.45
C LYS A 211 -11.80 14.27 4.84
N LYS A 212 -12.78 15.16 5.00
CA LYS A 212 -12.55 16.56 5.40
C LYS A 212 -11.81 16.64 6.73
N ARG A 213 -12.30 15.95 7.77
CA ARG A 213 -11.67 15.96 9.10
C ARG A 213 -10.29 15.36 9.11
N ASN A 214 -10.08 14.27 8.37
CA ASN A 214 -8.76 13.67 8.22
C ASN A 214 -7.77 14.61 7.52
N THR A 215 -8.21 15.35 6.50
CA THR A 215 -7.36 16.34 5.83
C THR A 215 -7.01 17.50 6.74
N GLU A 216 -7.98 18.02 7.53
CA GLU A 216 -7.75 19.09 8.51
C GLU A 216 -6.72 18.66 9.57
N PHE A 217 -6.85 17.45 10.12
CA PHE A 217 -5.90 16.90 11.10
C PHE A 217 -4.51 16.69 10.50
N ARG A 218 -4.42 16.11 9.29
CA ARG A 218 -3.13 15.89 8.62
C ARG A 218 -2.40 17.19 8.33
N LYS A 219 -3.12 18.21 7.87
CA LYS A 219 -2.53 19.53 7.61
C LYS A 219 -1.93 20.13 8.89
N GLU A 220 -2.67 20.08 9.99
CA GLU A 220 -2.21 20.56 11.29
C GLU A 220 -0.98 19.78 11.79
N MET A 221 -0.97 18.45 11.58
CA MET A 221 0.16 17.60 11.93
C MET A 221 1.41 17.93 11.09
N GLU A 222 1.24 18.20 9.79
CA GLU A 222 2.32 18.60 8.89
C GLU A 222 2.92 19.96 9.31
N GLU A 223 2.06 20.94 9.62
CA GLU A 223 2.49 22.26 10.12
C GLU A 223 3.21 22.14 11.47
N THR A 224 2.69 21.29 12.37
CA THR A 224 3.33 21.03 13.66
C THR A 224 4.68 20.34 13.50
N SER A 225 4.78 19.38 12.58
CA SER A 225 6.06 18.70 12.29
C SER A 225 7.12 19.67 11.77
N ALA A 226 6.74 20.63 10.93
CA ALA A 226 7.65 21.66 10.46
C ALA A 226 8.14 22.56 11.62
N ARG A 227 7.23 22.97 12.52
CA ARG A 227 7.58 23.78 13.70
C ARG A 227 8.47 23.03 14.70
N VAL A 228 8.22 21.71 14.88
CA VAL A 228 9.09 20.86 15.72
C VAL A 228 10.51 20.81 15.13
N MET A 229 10.63 20.69 13.80
CA MET A 229 11.94 20.68 13.15
C MET A 229 12.66 22.01 13.35
N GLU A 230 11.97 23.14 13.13
CA GLU A 230 12.50 24.49 13.37
C GLU A 230 12.94 24.66 14.84
N MET A 231 12.11 24.24 15.80
CA MET A 231 12.44 24.30 17.22
C MET A 231 13.72 23.48 17.53
N VAL A 232 13.86 22.28 16.98
CA VAL A 232 15.03 21.43 17.20
C VAL A 232 16.30 22.06 16.60
N GLU A 233 16.22 22.67 15.43
CA GLU A 233 17.33 23.37 14.79
C GLU A 233 17.75 24.59 15.58
N LEU A 234 16.80 25.29 16.19
CA LEU A 234 17.03 26.53 16.97
C LEU A 234 17.38 26.29 18.44
N VAL A 235 17.43 25.05 18.95
CA VAL A 235 17.79 24.74 20.35
C VAL A 235 19.08 25.46 20.82
N PRO A 236 20.18 25.52 20.04
CA PRO A 236 21.37 26.25 20.48
C PRO A 236 21.11 27.74 20.69
N VAL A 237 20.29 28.35 19.84
CA VAL A 237 19.93 29.80 19.93
C VAL A 237 18.99 30.02 21.12
N THR A 238 17.97 29.19 21.29
CA THR A 238 17.02 29.26 22.41
C THR A 238 17.74 29.19 23.74
N ARG A 239 18.69 28.23 23.88
CA ARG A 239 19.53 28.12 25.10
C ARG A 239 20.44 29.28 25.32
N ALA A 240 21.04 29.86 24.25
CA ALA A 240 21.91 31.04 24.37
C ALA A 240 21.18 32.27 24.91
N HIS A 241 19.85 32.33 24.71
CA HIS A 241 19.00 33.44 25.12
C HIS A 241 18.08 33.11 26.32
N ALA A 242 18.19 31.92 26.91
CA ALA A 242 17.33 31.43 28.03
C ALA A 242 15.82 31.52 27.72
N LEU A 243 15.42 31.12 26.51
CA LEU A 243 14.02 31.16 26.01
C LEU A 243 13.35 29.77 25.99
N GLU A 244 13.88 28.78 26.71
CA GLU A 244 13.42 27.40 26.71
C GLU A 244 11.94 27.30 27.12
N ASP A 245 11.54 27.96 28.18
CA ASP A 245 10.16 27.91 28.70
C ASP A 245 9.17 28.58 27.73
N GLU A 246 9.58 29.64 27.05
CA GLU A 246 8.75 30.31 26.06
C GLU A 246 8.51 29.43 24.81
N GLU A 247 9.56 28.76 24.32
CA GLU A 247 9.42 27.81 23.20
C GLU A 247 8.60 26.58 23.58
N VAL A 248 8.75 26.05 24.80
CA VAL A 248 7.91 24.97 25.31
C VAL A 248 6.45 25.42 25.38
N HIS A 249 6.17 26.64 25.87
CA HIS A 249 4.81 27.14 25.96
C HIS A 249 4.17 27.33 24.57
N LYS A 250 4.89 27.88 23.63
CA LYS A 250 4.46 28.06 22.23
C LYS A 250 4.18 26.72 21.55
N MET A 251 5.09 25.76 21.71
CA MET A 251 4.92 24.40 21.16
C MET A 251 3.74 23.67 21.80
N SER A 252 3.56 23.83 23.12
CA SER A 252 2.41 23.25 23.85
C SER A 252 1.07 23.74 23.28
N GLY A 253 0.93 25.03 22.97
CA GLY A 253 -0.26 25.56 22.30
C GLY A 253 -0.55 24.90 20.95
N GLN A 254 0.52 24.70 20.15
CA GLN A 254 0.39 24.02 18.86
C GLN A 254 -0.03 22.54 19.01
N LEU A 255 0.57 21.83 19.98
CA LEU A 255 0.22 20.45 20.28
C LEU A 255 -1.24 20.30 20.76
N PHE A 256 -1.76 21.27 21.55
CA PHE A 256 -3.19 21.29 21.92
C PHE A 256 -4.10 21.47 20.69
N THR A 257 -3.70 22.29 19.71
CA THR A 257 -4.47 22.44 18.47
C THR A 257 -4.52 21.14 17.68
N VAL A 258 -3.39 20.42 17.56
CA VAL A 258 -3.36 19.07 16.95
C VAL A 258 -4.25 18.10 17.71
N ALA A 259 -4.15 18.08 19.04
CA ALA A 259 -4.98 17.22 19.89
C ALA A 259 -6.49 17.50 19.70
N GLU A 260 -6.90 18.76 19.61
CA GLU A 260 -8.29 19.14 19.36
C GLU A 260 -8.77 18.67 17.97
N LYS A 261 -7.94 18.83 16.93
CA LYS A 261 -8.28 18.34 15.59
C LYS A 261 -8.33 16.81 15.55
N GLY A 262 -7.40 16.14 16.25
CA GLY A 262 -7.39 14.68 16.43
C GLY A 262 -8.65 14.20 17.12
N TYR A 263 -9.02 14.81 18.25
CA TYR A 263 -10.24 14.48 18.96
C TYR A 263 -11.52 14.61 18.10
N LYS A 264 -11.63 15.70 17.33
CA LYS A 264 -12.75 15.89 16.39
C LYS A 264 -12.77 14.83 15.29
N LEU A 265 -11.62 14.39 14.81
CA LEU A 265 -11.50 13.30 13.85
C LEU A 265 -11.95 11.98 14.49
N ASP A 266 -11.48 11.67 15.71
CA ASP A 266 -11.82 10.43 16.42
C ASP A 266 -13.33 10.32 16.68
N LEU A 267 -13.99 11.42 17.08
CA LEU A 267 -15.44 11.45 17.26
C LEU A 267 -16.19 11.16 15.96
N VAL A 268 -15.74 11.72 14.84
CA VAL A 268 -16.35 11.44 13.52
C VAL A 268 -16.10 9.99 13.10
N GLN A 269 -14.91 9.44 13.35
CA GLN A 269 -14.60 8.03 13.08
C GLN A 269 -15.46 7.09 13.95
N ALA A 270 -15.60 7.39 15.24
CA ALA A 270 -16.43 6.61 16.16
C ALA A 270 -17.90 6.62 15.74
N LEU A 271 -18.44 7.80 15.38
CA LEU A 271 -19.81 7.93 14.90
C LEU A 271 -20.02 7.16 13.58
N PHE A 272 -19.09 7.32 12.64
CA PHE A 272 -19.12 6.57 11.37
C PHE A 272 -19.09 5.06 11.59
N GLY A 273 -18.18 4.58 12.45
CA GLY A 273 -18.09 3.17 12.81
C GLY A 273 -19.36 2.64 13.44
N SER A 274 -19.93 3.39 14.40
CA SER A 274 -21.16 3.01 15.10
C SER A 274 -22.39 2.99 14.18
N VAL A 275 -22.55 4.00 13.33
CA VAL A 275 -23.64 4.05 12.35
C VAL A 275 -23.49 2.93 11.31
N GLY A 276 -22.27 2.71 10.81
CA GLY A 276 -22.01 1.61 9.89
C GLY A 276 -22.32 0.25 10.48
N TRP A 277 -21.91 0.00 11.73
CA TRP A 277 -22.25 -1.20 12.47
C TRP A 277 -23.76 -1.36 12.66
N ALA A 278 -24.45 -0.30 13.10
CA ALA A 278 -25.89 -0.32 13.34
C ALA A 278 -26.69 -0.62 12.05
N VAL A 279 -26.35 0.05 10.95
CA VAL A 279 -26.94 -0.21 9.63
C VAL A 279 -26.74 -1.67 9.22
N PHE A 280 -25.52 -2.18 9.40
CA PHE A 280 -25.21 -3.57 9.12
C PHE A 280 -26.07 -4.54 9.95
N GLN A 281 -26.21 -4.30 11.27
CA GLN A 281 -27.01 -5.13 12.15
C GLN A 281 -28.50 -5.08 11.79
N VAL A 282 -29.02 -3.90 11.41
CA VAL A 282 -30.41 -3.78 10.93
C VAL A 282 -30.64 -4.65 9.70
N PHE A 283 -29.75 -4.57 8.69
CA PHE A 283 -29.88 -5.42 7.50
C PHE A 283 -29.75 -6.92 7.81
N GLN A 284 -28.91 -7.28 8.78
CA GLN A 284 -28.78 -8.66 9.23
C GLN A 284 -30.07 -9.16 9.92
N VAL A 285 -30.70 -8.34 10.73
CA VAL A 285 -32.00 -8.66 11.35
C VAL A 285 -33.11 -8.77 10.28
N VAL A 286 -33.12 -7.85 9.29
CA VAL A 286 -34.07 -7.92 8.18
C VAL A 286 -33.85 -9.21 7.35
N CYS A 287 -32.60 -9.58 7.10
CA CYS A 287 -32.28 -10.86 6.44
C CYS A 287 -32.79 -12.07 7.26
N LEU A 288 -32.59 -12.03 8.60
CA LEU A 288 -33.08 -13.09 9.48
C LEU A 288 -34.60 -13.21 9.45
N ALA A 289 -35.31 -12.07 9.57
CA ALA A 289 -36.77 -12.06 9.52
C ALA A 289 -37.30 -12.54 8.16
N PHE A 290 -36.68 -12.11 7.07
CA PHE A 290 -37.06 -12.50 5.73
C PHE A 290 -36.82 -14.00 5.47
N THR A 291 -35.64 -14.52 5.81
CA THR A 291 -35.32 -15.95 5.66
C THR A 291 -36.16 -16.81 6.61
N GLY A 292 -36.40 -16.35 7.85
CA GLY A 292 -37.31 -16.99 8.79
C GLY A 292 -38.74 -17.10 8.25
N TYR A 293 -39.28 -16.02 7.65
CA TYR A 293 -40.59 -16.05 6.99
C TYR A 293 -40.63 -17.04 5.83
N LEU A 294 -39.58 -17.10 5.00
CA LEU A 294 -39.50 -18.09 3.92
C LEU A 294 -39.45 -19.51 4.44
N ALA A 295 -38.76 -19.76 5.56
CA ALA A 295 -38.72 -21.09 6.19
C ALA A 295 -40.09 -21.50 6.75
N LEU A 296 -40.82 -20.59 7.40
CA LEU A 296 -42.19 -20.81 7.84
C LEU A 296 -43.15 -21.13 6.68
N ARG A 297 -42.89 -20.59 5.49
CA ARG A 297 -43.63 -20.86 4.27
C ARG A 297 -43.18 -22.16 3.58
N GLY A 298 -42.23 -22.90 4.13
CA GLY A 298 -41.68 -24.11 3.55
C GLY A 298 -40.88 -23.92 2.24
N ARG A 299 -40.47 -22.67 1.93
CA ARG A 299 -39.70 -22.37 0.70
C ARG A 299 -38.20 -22.60 0.86
N ILE A 300 -37.70 -22.60 2.08
CA ILE A 300 -36.31 -22.92 2.46
C ILE A 300 -36.34 -23.82 3.71
N MET A 301 -35.27 -24.54 3.98
CA MET A 301 -35.13 -25.34 5.20
C MET A 301 -34.67 -24.47 6.38
N ALA A 302 -34.93 -24.95 7.61
CA ALA A 302 -34.58 -24.21 8.84
C ALA A 302 -33.07 -23.89 8.94
N GLY A 303 -32.21 -24.84 8.61
CA GLY A 303 -30.77 -24.64 8.61
C GLY A 303 -30.28 -23.67 7.55
N ASP A 304 -31.03 -23.48 6.45
CA ASP A 304 -30.63 -22.51 5.43
C ASP A 304 -30.68 -21.05 5.93
N ILE A 305 -31.43 -20.78 7.03
CA ILE A 305 -31.43 -19.46 7.68
C ILE A 305 -30.01 -19.10 8.13
N THR A 306 -29.31 -20.00 8.78
CA THR A 306 -27.95 -19.77 9.27
C THR A 306 -26.94 -19.62 8.13
N LEU A 307 -27.14 -20.38 7.05
CA LEU A 307 -26.32 -20.27 5.84
C LEU A 307 -26.45 -18.86 5.22
N TYR A 308 -27.68 -18.38 5.00
CA TYR A 308 -27.90 -17.06 4.43
C TYR A 308 -27.41 -15.93 5.35
N GLN A 309 -27.57 -16.08 6.68
CA GLN A 309 -27.01 -15.13 7.65
C GLN A 309 -25.48 -15.02 7.52
N SER A 310 -24.79 -16.17 7.45
CA SER A 310 -23.33 -16.21 7.34
C SER A 310 -22.85 -15.60 6.02
N TYR A 311 -23.49 -15.94 4.90
CA TYR A 311 -23.12 -15.37 3.60
C TYR A 311 -23.46 -13.89 3.47
N PHE A 312 -24.59 -13.45 4.03
CA PHE A 312 -24.93 -12.05 4.08
C PHE A 312 -23.88 -11.24 4.86
N ALA A 313 -23.50 -11.74 6.06
CA ALA A 313 -22.42 -11.13 6.85
C ALA A 313 -21.11 -11.08 6.05
N THR A 314 -20.76 -12.17 5.33
CA THR A 314 -19.57 -12.20 4.49
C THR A 314 -19.63 -11.13 3.40
N VAL A 315 -20.72 -11.01 2.64
CA VAL A 315 -20.86 -10.03 1.57
C VAL A 315 -20.70 -8.60 2.10
N VAL A 316 -21.36 -8.26 3.21
CA VAL A 316 -21.28 -6.91 3.77
C VAL A 316 -19.89 -6.60 4.34
N ASN A 317 -19.22 -7.57 4.97
CA ASN A 317 -17.83 -7.41 5.41
C ASN A 317 -16.88 -7.15 4.22
N GLN A 318 -17.09 -7.82 3.09
CA GLN A 318 -16.29 -7.56 1.89
C GLN A 318 -16.55 -6.17 1.28
N VAL A 319 -17.80 -5.69 1.32
CA VAL A 319 -18.11 -4.30 0.93
C VAL A 319 -17.38 -3.29 1.81
N SER A 320 -17.35 -3.51 3.12
CA SER A 320 -16.58 -2.67 4.05
C SER A 320 -15.08 -2.70 3.74
N ALA A 321 -14.54 -3.87 3.43
CA ALA A 321 -13.14 -4.04 3.04
C ALA A 321 -12.78 -3.24 1.77
N ILE A 322 -13.66 -3.17 0.77
CA ILE A 322 -13.44 -2.34 -0.43
C ILE A 322 -13.22 -0.88 -0.04
N VAL A 323 -14.05 -0.34 0.85
CA VAL A 323 -13.97 1.07 1.27
C VAL A 323 -12.63 1.37 1.95
N THR A 324 -12.14 0.46 2.79
CA THR A 324 -10.86 0.62 3.50
C THR A 324 -9.64 0.48 2.60
N LEU A 325 -9.75 -0.23 1.47
CA LEU A 325 -8.66 -0.39 0.50
C LEU A 325 -8.38 0.86 -0.34
N LEU A 326 -9.39 1.71 -0.58
CA LEU A 326 -9.27 2.84 -1.50
C LEU A 326 -8.14 3.83 -1.14
N PRO A 327 -7.94 4.24 0.13
CA PRO A 327 -6.81 5.11 0.50
C PRO A 327 -5.45 4.46 0.25
N THR A 328 -5.32 3.16 0.54
CA THR A 328 -4.08 2.41 0.32
C THR A 328 -3.74 2.31 -1.16
N ILE A 329 -4.74 2.08 -2.00
CA ILE A 329 -4.57 2.06 -3.46
C ILE A 329 -4.14 3.45 -3.96
N ALA A 330 -4.80 4.53 -3.51
CA ALA A 330 -4.47 5.89 -3.92
C ALA A 330 -3.02 6.26 -3.54
N LYS A 331 -2.62 5.98 -2.30
CA LYS A 331 -1.24 6.21 -1.81
C LYS A 331 -0.23 5.39 -2.62
N GLY A 332 -0.50 4.12 -2.87
CA GLY A 332 0.40 3.27 -3.62
C GLY A 332 0.57 3.71 -5.08
N ILE A 333 -0.50 4.18 -5.74
CA ILE A 333 -0.44 4.76 -7.09
C ILE A 333 0.43 6.03 -7.10
N GLU A 334 0.29 6.89 -6.10
CA GLU A 334 1.13 8.08 -5.95
C GLU A 334 2.61 7.70 -5.78
N SER A 335 2.91 6.68 -4.96
CA SER A 335 4.27 6.18 -4.78
C SER A 335 4.85 5.54 -6.05
N VAL A 336 4.04 4.84 -6.87
CA VAL A 336 4.49 4.36 -8.20
C VAL A 336 4.92 5.53 -9.06
N ASN A 337 4.16 6.62 -9.10
CA ASN A 337 4.50 7.81 -9.89
C ASN A 337 5.75 8.51 -9.32
N SER A 338 5.84 8.66 -7.99
CA SER A 338 7.01 9.25 -7.30
C SER A 338 8.31 8.52 -7.60
N ILE A 339 8.29 7.18 -7.63
CA ILE A 339 9.42 6.35 -8.04
C ILE A 339 9.73 6.56 -9.51
N GLY A 340 8.70 6.67 -10.35
CA GLY A 340 8.82 6.93 -11.78
C GLY A 340 9.55 8.23 -12.10
N GLU A 341 9.37 9.29 -11.31
CA GLU A 341 10.10 10.55 -11.46
C GLU A 341 11.60 10.35 -11.37
N VAL A 342 12.07 9.53 -10.43
CA VAL A 342 13.51 9.24 -10.27
C VAL A 342 14.02 8.32 -11.38
N LEU A 343 13.33 7.21 -11.61
CA LEU A 343 13.78 6.20 -12.57
C LEU A 343 13.83 6.72 -14.03
N LEU A 344 12.93 7.65 -14.35
CA LEU A 344 12.82 8.24 -15.69
C LEU A 344 13.52 9.60 -15.82
N SER A 345 14.19 10.08 -14.77
CA SER A 345 14.95 11.33 -14.86
C SER A 345 16.02 11.23 -15.93
N GLU A 346 16.09 12.25 -16.79
CA GLU A 346 17.08 12.38 -17.86
C GLU A 346 18.37 13.08 -17.38
N ASP A 347 18.36 13.60 -16.15
CA ASP A 347 19.50 14.31 -15.56
C ASP A 347 20.58 13.33 -15.06
N VAL A 348 21.20 12.66 -16.04
CA VAL A 348 22.24 11.65 -15.82
C VAL A 348 23.59 12.22 -16.21
N GLU A 349 24.62 11.93 -15.42
CA GLU A 349 26.00 12.27 -15.82
C GLU A 349 26.41 11.49 -17.06
N GLN A 350 26.76 12.24 -18.10
CA GLN A 350 27.25 11.68 -19.38
C GLN A 350 28.77 11.53 -19.28
N ASN A 351 29.24 10.35 -18.90
CA ASN A 351 30.65 10.00 -18.84
C ASN A 351 31.17 9.18 -20.03
N GLU A 352 30.24 8.72 -20.89
CA GLU A 352 30.62 7.98 -22.11
C GLU A 352 31.36 8.89 -23.10
N GLY A 353 32.48 8.41 -23.62
CA GLY A 353 33.30 9.13 -24.58
C GLY A 353 34.20 10.23 -24.00
N LYS A 354 34.21 10.43 -22.69
CA LYS A 354 35.17 11.33 -22.02
C LYS A 354 36.55 10.69 -21.98
N LYS A 355 37.56 11.55 -22.15
CA LYS A 355 38.98 11.12 -22.09
C LYS A 355 39.31 10.69 -20.66
N GLN A 356 39.84 9.49 -20.52
CA GLN A 356 40.30 8.99 -19.21
C GLN A 356 41.68 9.63 -18.93
N LEU A 357 41.81 10.27 -17.77
CA LEU A 357 43.09 10.84 -17.32
C LEU A 357 43.89 9.75 -16.63
N GLU A 358 45.06 9.41 -17.17
CA GLU A 358 45.95 8.40 -16.59
C GLU A 358 46.80 9.00 -15.43
N ASP A 359 47.28 10.24 -15.61
CA ASP A 359 48.03 10.98 -14.59
C ASP A 359 47.50 12.40 -14.38
N VAL A 360 47.18 12.76 -13.14
CA VAL A 360 46.76 14.09 -12.75
C VAL A 360 47.91 14.77 -12.02
N THR A 361 48.58 15.70 -12.70
CA THR A 361 49.74 16.41 -12.17
C THR A 361 49.37 17.51 -11.13
N GLY A 362 48.08 17.82 -10.98
CA GLY A 362 47.62 18.87 -10.09
C GLY A 362 47.82 20.29 -10.60
N ILE A 363 48.03 20.45 -11.91
CA ILE A 363 48.05 21.75 -12.57
C ILE A 363 46.68 21.99 -13.19
N PHE A 364 46.08 23.15 -12.94
CA PHE A 364 44.76 23.52 -13.47
C PHE A 364 44.85 24.91 -14.15
N ASP A 365 44.34 24.95 -15.38
CA ASP A 365 44.19 26.21 -16.12
C ASP A 365 42.69 26.43 -16.41
N PHE A 366 42.19 27.52 -15.90
CA PHE A 366 40.88 28.06 -16.23
C PHE A 366 41.06 29.20 -17.21
N GLU A 367 40.59 28.99 -18.45
CA GLU A 367 40.72 30.00 -19.52
C GLU A 367 39.30 30.45 -19.91
N ASP A 368 39.01 31.73 -19.68
CA ASP A 368 37.75 32.38 -20.07
C ASP A 368 36.47 31.62 -19.60
N VAL A 369 36.49 31.08 -18.37
CA VAL A 369 35.41 30.22 -17.84
C VAL A 369 34.27 31.08 -17.35
N SER A 370 33.09 30.91 -17.96
CA SER A 370 31.84 31.50 -17.49
C SER A 370 30.86 30.38 -17.10
N PHE A 371 30.14 30.58 -15.97
CA PHE A 371 29.20 29.59 -15.45
C PHE A 371 27.98 30.25 -14.82
N HIS A 372 26.80 29.69 -15.10
CA HIS A 372 25.55 30.03 -14.40
C HIS A 372 24.77 28.74 -14.03
N TYR A 373 24.05 28.78 -12.91
CA TYR A 373 23.15 27.69 -12.55
C TYR A 373 21.90 27.68 -13.45
N LYS A 374 21.33 26.50 -13.73
CA LYS A 374 20.13 26.33 -14.60
C LYS A 374 18.96 27.23 -14.23
N ASN A 375 18.82 27.56 -12.95
CA ASN A 375 17.71 28.35 -12.38
C ASN A 375 18.09 29.83 -12.12
N SER A 376 19.20 30.32 -12.65
CA SER A 376 19.65 31.69 -12.47
C SER A 376 20.14 32.27 -13.80
N ASP A 377 19.57 33.40 -14.20
CA ASP A 377 20.03 34.16 -15.37
C ASP A 377 21.32 34.97 -15.08
N LYS A 378 21.75 35.01 -13.81
CA LYS A 378 22.98 35.73 -13.44
C LYS A 378 24.16 34.77 -13.51
N PRO A 379 25.24 35.14 -14.26
CA PRO A 379 26.47 34.38 -14.23
C PRO A 379 27.11 34.43 -12.84
N VAL A 380 27.47 33.25 -12.33
CA VAL A 380 28.17 33.09 -11.05
C VAL A 380 29.69 33.24 -11.26
N LEU A 381 30.18 32.72 -12.37
CA LEU A 381 31.52 32.96 -12.87
C LEU A 381 31.40 33.67 -14.21
N ASN A 382 32.21 34.71 -14.39
CA ASN A 382 32.19 35.52 -15.60
C ASN A 382 33.62 35.78 -16.08
N HIS A 383 33.99 35.12 -17.19
CA HIS A 383 35.31 35.25 -17.83
C HIS A 383 36.48 34.98 -16.85
N LEU A 384 36.38 33.92 -16.01
CA LEU A 384 37.39 33.55 -15.02
C LEU A 384 38.65 33.03 -15.75
N ASN A 385 39.78 33.64 -15.47
CA ASN A 385 41.11 33.19 -15.88
C ASN A 385 41.93 32.93 -14.60
N LEU A 386 42.34 31.66 -14.40
CA LEU A 386 43.09 31.28 -13.20
C LEU A 386 44.03 30.12 -13.55
N HIS A 387 45.31 30.31 -13.22
CA HIS A 387 46.35 29.28 -13.37
C HIS A 387 46.77 28.78 -11.98
N VAL A 388 46.71 27.48 -11.75
CA VAL A 388 47.07 26.82 -10.48
C VAL A 388 48.23 25.89 -10.72
N LYS A 389 49.36 26.09 -10.06
CA LYS A 389 50.56 25.24 -10.16
C LYS A 389 50.47 24.03 -9.24
N GLN A 390 51.22 23.01 -9.61
CA GLN A 390 51.34 21.78 -8.78
C GLN A 390 51.79 22.16 -7.35
N GLY A 391 51.05 21.70 -6.34
CA GLY A 391 51.34 21.95 -4.93
C GLY A 391 50.98 23.37 -4.43
N GLU A 392 50.42 24.21 -5.29
CA GLU A 392 49.94 25.53 -4.90
C GLU A 392 48.65 25.46 -4.12
N THR A 393 48.52 26.30 -3.07
CA THR A 393 47.30 26.49 -2.31
C THR A 393 46.67 27.81 -2.64
N ILE A 394 45.41 27.78 -3.16
CA ILE A 394 44.66 28.98 -3.49
C ILE A 394 43.47 29.12 -2.52
N ALA A 395 43.31 30.29 -1.93
CA ALA A 395 42.16 30.61 -1.11
C ALA A 395 41.14 31.45 -1.92
N LEU A 396 39.93 30.93 -2.09
CA LEU A 396 38.80 31.65 -2.69
C LEU A 396 38.06 32.42 -1.58
N VAL A 397 38.12 33.73 -1.62
CA VAL A 397 37.52 34.63 -0.62
C VAL A 397 36.43 35.49 -1.28
N GLY A 398 35.32 35.66 -0.60
CA GLY A 398 34.20 36.47 -1.09
C GLY A 398 32.97 36.36 -0.20
N GLU A 399 31.95 37.15 -0.47
CA GLU A 399 30.65 37.06 0.23
C GLU A 399 29.96 35.74 0.03
N SER A 400 29.02 35.39 0.96
CA SER A 400 28.23 34.14 0.81
C SER A 400 27.39 34.24 -0.46
N GLY A 401 27.50 33.24 -1.32
CA GLY A 401 26.81 33.23 -2.63
C GLY A 401 27.60 33.83 -3.80
N ALA A 402 28.85 34.30 -3.60
CA ALA A 402 29.70 34.84 -4.66
C ALA A 402 30.30 33.81 -5.64
N GLY A 403 29.91 32.55 -5.59
CA GLY A 403 30.37 31.49 -6.53
C GLY A 403 31.73 30.88 -6.18
N LYS A 404 32.20 30.96 -4.95
CA LYS A 404 33.44 30.35 -4.45
C LYS A 404 33.32 28.89 -4.12
#